data_bc7c0854dd4fa9094a36764048afa1e3
#
_entry.id   bc7c0854dd4fa9094a36764048afa1e3
#
_cell.length_a   1.000
_cell.length_b   1.000
_cell.length_c   1.000
_cell.angle_alpha   90.00
_cell.angle_beta   90.00
_cell.angle_gamma   90.00
#
_symmetry.space_group_name_H-M   'P 1'
#
loop_
_entity.id
_entity.type
_entity.pdbx_description
1 polymer ?
#
loop_
_entity_poly.entity_id
_entity_poly.type
_entity_poly.pdbx_seq_one_letter_code
_entity_poly.pdbx_strand_id
1 'polypeptide(L)'
;MVEALFNHYALTHTGFRNKGLEARSAGTLGVRGSPVTKEVETVMREKGIDVSGHRSSHINPESLRWADHILVMSKDHEKYISKCFPDYNHKLNLLTEFVGEAGEINDPIGCDIATYRKCRDYLEYLIIKIFKEYSPG
;
A
#
# COMPACT_ATOMS: atom_id res chain seq x y z
N MET A 1 3.92 -4.74 1.02
CA MET A 1 4.98 -3.71 1.12
C MET A 1 4.45 -2.33 1.46
N VAL A 2 3.40 -1.89 0.81
CA VAL A 2 2.92 -0.50 0.95
C VAL A 2 2.45 -0.18 2.38
N GLU A 3 1.70 -1.09 3.00
CA GLU A 3 1.26 -0.90 4.38
C GLU A 3 2.43 -0.74 5.34
N ALA A 4 3.42 -1.62 5.23
CA ALA A 4 4.60 -1.60 6.09
C ALA A 4 5.44 -0.33 5.90
N LEU A 5 5.66 0.07 4.64
CA LEU A 5 6.39 1.30 4.33
C LEU A 5 5.65 2.53 4.87
N PHE A 6 4.35 2.60 4.63
CA PHE A 6 3.55 3.74 5.06
C PHE A 6 3.56 3.90 6.58
N ASN A 7 3.28 2.83 7.30
CA ASN A 7 3.22 2.89 8.75
C ASN A 7 4.60 3.13 9.38
N HIS A 8 5.67 2.61 8.76
CA HIS A 8 7.02 2.88 9.20
C HIS A 8 7.35 4.38 9.12
N TYR A 9 7.03 5.02 7.99
CA TYR A 9 7.25 6.45 7.81
C TYR A 9 6.39 7.28 8.77
N ALA A 10 5.16 6.87 9.00
CA ALA A 10 4.26 7.56 9.94
C ALA A 10 4.81 7.57 11.37
N LEU A 11 5.56 6.53 11.76
CA LEU A 11 6.08 6.38 13.11
C LEU A 11 7.49 6.93 13.29
N THR A 12 8.34 6.89 12.25
CA THR A 12 9.77 7.14 12.39
C THR A 12 10.25 8.48 11.85
N HIS A 13 9.63 9.00 10.80
CA HIS A 13 10.05 10.27 10.21
C HIS A 13 9.51 11.44 11.03
N THR A 14 10.42 12.29 11.52
CA THR A 14 10.03 13.44 12.34
C THR A 14 9.04 14.37 11.66
N GLY A 15 9.19 14.58 10.36
CA GLY A 15 8.25 15.40 9.58
C GLY A 15 6.88 14.78 9.39
N PHE A 16 6.74 13.47 9.66
CA PHE A 16 5.52 12.72 9.42
C PHE A 16 4.86 12.19 10.70
N ARG A 17 5.57 12.27 11.82
CA ARG A 17 5.06 11.81 13.12
C ARG A 17 3.82 12.59 13.53
N ASN A 18 2.92 11.91 14.20
CA ASN A 18 1.72 12.51 14.80
C ASN A 18 0.73 13.11 13.79
N LYS A 19 0.82 12.68 12.53
CA LYS A 19 -0.19 13.07 11.52
C LYS A 19 -1.50 12.31 11.67
N GLY A 20 -1.51 11.26 12.49
CA GLY A 20 -2.70 10.42 12.66
C GLY A 20 -3.01 9.56 11.46
N LEU A 21 -2.04 9.33 10.58
CA LEU A 21 -2.22 8.54 9.37
C LEU A 21 -1.86 7.07 9.63
N GLU A 22 -2.70 6.17 9.16
CA GLU A 22 -2.50 4.73 9.28
C GLU A 22 -2.91 4.05 7.98
N ALA A 23 -2.16 3.05 7.56
CA ALA A 23 -2.50 2.24 6.39
C ALA A 23 -2.80 0.80 6.80
N ARG A 24 -3.75 0.21 6.11
CA ARG A 24 -4.04 -1.22 6.16
C ARG A 24 -4.06 -1.73 4.73
N SER A 25 -3.71 -2.99 4.54
CA SER A 25 -3.71 -3.61 3.23
C SER A 25 -4.64 -4.82 3.19
N ALA A 26 -5.15 -5.12 2.01
CA ALA A 26 -6.00 -6.28 1.79
C ALA A 26 -5.86 -6.77 0.36
N GLY A 27 -6.08 -8.06 0.14
CA GLY A 27 -6.04 -8.67 -1.18
C GLY A 27 -7.43 -8.86 -1.76
N THR A 28 -7.52 -8.78 -3.08
CA THR A 28 -8.76 -9.07 -3.81
C THR A 28 -8.87 -10.57 -4.11
N LEU A 29 -7.72 -11.23 -4.24
CA LEU A 29 -7.60 -12.67 -4.47
C LEU A 29 -6.52 -13.20 -3.53
N GLY A 30 -6.59 -14.50 -3.21
CA GLY A 30 -5.55 -15.16 -2.44
C GLY A 30 -6.06 -15.75 -1.14
N VAL A 31 -5.13 -16.35 -0.40
CA VAL A 31 -5.42 -17.04 0.85
C VAL A 31 -5.26 -16.09 2.03
N ARG A 32 -6.29 -16.01 2.87
CA ARG A 32 -6.26 -15.22 4.09
C ARG A 32 -5.20 -15.79 5.05
N GLY A 33 -4.43 -14.90 5.67
CA GLY A 33 -3.45 -15.29 6.67
C GLY A 33 -2.10 -15.73 6.12
N SER A 34 -1.85 -15.56 4.81
CA SER A 34 -0.56 -15.92 4.21
C SER A 34 0.54 -14.97 4.66
N PRO A 35 1.77 -15.50 4.93
CA PRO A 35 2.91 -14.65 5.24
C PRO A 35 3.42 -13.93 3.99
N VAL A 36 4.23 -12.90 4.19
CA VAL A 36 4.92 -12.24 3.09
C VAL A 36 5.92 -13.19 2.43
N THR A 37 6.26 -12.92 1.17
CA THR A 37 7.29 -13.70 0.47
C THR A 37 8.67 -13.38 1.03
N LYS A 38 9.65 -14.26 0.76
CA LYS A 38 11.04 -14.05 1.18
C LYS A 38 11.62 -12.77 0.56
N GLU A 39 11.26 -12.50 -0.68
CA GLU A 39 11.71 -11.31 -1.41
C GLU A 39 11.21 -10.03 -0.72
N VAL A 40 9.94 -9.98 -0.34
CA VAL A 40 9.38 -8.84 0.39
C VAL A 40 10.08 -8.68 1.74
N GLU A 41 10.27 -9.78 2.47
CA GLU A 41 10.94 -9.74 3.77
C GLU A 41 12.37 -9.18 3.64
N THR A 42 13.10 -9.62 2.60
CA THR A 42 14.47 -9.17 2.34
C THR A 42 14.53 -7.67 2.03
N VAL A 43 13.72 -7.20 1.08
CA VAL A 43 13.77 -5.79 0.66
C VAL A 43 13.26 -4.85 1.74
N MET A 44 12.34 -5.31 2.58
CA MET A 44 11.86 -4.52 3.72
C MET A 44 12.93 -4.43 4.81
N ARG A 45 13.63 -5.55 5.08
CA ARG A 45 14.71 -5.57 6.06
C ARG A 45 15.85 -4.62 5.66
N GLU A 46 16.10 -4.44 4.37
CA GLU A 46 17.08 -3.47 3.88
C GLU A 46 16.76 -2.05 4.32
N LYS A 47 15.50 -1.76 4.62
CA LYS A 47 15.03 -0.47 5.12
C LYS A 47 14.81 -0.47 6.64
N GLY A 48 15.21 -1.52 7.31
CA GLY A 48 15.00 -1.66 8.75
C GLY A 48 13.57 -1.97 9.16
N ILE A 49 12.79 -2.54 8.25
CA ILE A 49 11.38 -2.85 8.48
C ILE A 49 11.20 -4.36 8.60
N ASP A 50 10.66 -4.81 9.74
CA ASP A 50 10.35 -6.22 9.98
C ASP A 50 8.90 -6.49 9.60
N VAL A 51 8.71 -7.36 8.60
CA VAL A 51 7.37 -7.77 8.15
C VAL A 51 7.13 -9.27 8.39
N SER A 52 7.98 -9.92 9.18
CA SER A 52 7.87 -11.37 9.40
C SER A 52 6.55 -11.79 10.03
N GLY A 53 5.94 -10.91 10.82
CA GLY A 53 4.64 -11.17 11.44
C GLY A 53 3.43 -10.78 10.60
N HIS A 54 3.65 -10.17 9.44
CA HIS A 54 2.55 -9.74 8.58
C HIS A 54 1.82 -10.93 7.95
N ARG A 55 0.51 -10.87 7.91
CA ARG A 55 -0.34 -11.87 7.26
C ARG A 55 -1.33 -11.18 6.33
N SER A 56 -1.58 -11.78 5.19
CA SER A 56 -2.54 -11.24 4.22
C SER A 56 -3.95 -11.28 4.79
N SER A 57 -4.76 -10.31 4.41
CA SER A 57 -6.18 -10.29 4.72
C SER A 57 -6.98 -10.02 3.45
N HIS A 58 -8.22 -10.50 3.45
CA HIS A 58 -9.14 -10.27 2.34
C HIS A 58 -9.81 -8.91 2.49
N ILE A 59 -10.08 -8.27 1.35
CA ILE A 59 -10.89 -7.06 1.33
C ILE A 59 -12.30 -7.39 1.85
N ASN A 60 -12.86 -6.50 2.65
CA ASN A 60 -14.19 -6.66 3.22
C ASN A 60 -14.83 -5.28 3.45
N PRO A 61 -16.19 -5.23 3.57
CA PRO A 61 -16.89 -3.95 3.74
C PRO A 61 -16.45 -3.15 4.96
N GLU A 62 -16.07 -3.84 6.05
CA GLU A 62 -15.61 -3.16 7.26
C GLU A 62 -14.33 -2.37 7.02
N SER A 63 -13.34 -2.96 6.36
CA SER A 63 -12.10 -2.29 6.00
C SER A 63 -12.34 -1.10 5.08
N LEU A 64 -13.23 -1.26 4.11
CA LEU A 64 -13.57 -0.20 3.17
C LEU A 64 -14.28 0.96 3.86
N ARG A 65 -15.13 0.67 4.82
CA ARG A 65 -15.82 1.68 5.62
C ARG A 65 -14.86 2.44 6.52
N TRP A 66 -13.92 1.72 7.10
CA TRP A 66 -12.88 2.32 7.97
C TRP A 66 -12.01 3.32 7.22
N ALA A 67 -11.65 3.02 5.98
CA ALA A 67 -10.69 3.84 5.22
C ALA A 67 -11.28 5.17 4.81
N ASP A 68 -10.50 6.23 4.91
CA ASP A 68 -10.83 7.53 4.32
C ASP A 68 -10.51 7.57 2.84
N HIS A 69 -9.46 6.85 2.44
CA HIS A 69 -9.03 6.68 1.05
C HIS A 69 -8.73 5.22 0.79
N ILE A 70 -9.20 4.72 -0.35
CA ILE A 70 -8.93 3.37 -0.81
C ILE A 70 -8.03 3.48 -2.02
N LEU A 71 -6.78 3.00 -1.88
CA LEU A 71 -5.78 3.13 -2.93
C LEU A 71 -5.42 1.75 -3.47
N VAL A 72 -5.46 1.63 -4.79
CA VAL A 72 -5.17 0.37 -5.47
C VAL A 72 -3.97 0.53 -6.40
N MET A 73 -3.33 -0.59 -6.71
CA MET A 73 -2.09 -0.59 -7.50
C MET A 73 -2.36 -0.62 -8.99
N SER A 74 -3.46 -1.23 -9.43
CA SER A 74 -3.76 -1.43 -10.84
C SER A 74 -5.22 -1.14 -11.17
N LYS A 75 -5.50 -0.91 -12.45
CA LYS A 75 -6.85 -0.70 -12.95
C LYS A 75 -7.73 -1.93 -12.77
N ASP A 76 -7.15 -3.13 -12.80
CA ASP A 76 -7.91 -4.36 -12.58
C ASP A 76 -8.44 -4.41 -11.14
N HIS A 77 -7.64 -4.02 -10.17
CA HIS A 77 -8.07 -3.93 -8.77
C HIS A 77 -9.14 -2.85 -8.60
N GLU A 78 -8.97 -1.72 -9.28
CA GLU A 78 -9.95 -0.63 -9.24
C GLU A 78 -11.31 -1.11 -9.77
N LYS A 79 -11.31 -1.80 -10.93
CA LYS A 79 -12.52 -2.34 -11.52
C LYS A 79 -13.19 -3.36 -10.61
N TYR A 80 -12.40 -4.23 -9.98
CA TYR A 80 -12.93 -5.24 -9.07
C TYR A 80 -13.67 -4.59 -7.90
N ILE A 81 -13.05 -3.62 -7.24
CA ILE A 81 -13.64 -2.95 -6.09
C ILE A 81 -14.88 -2.15 -6.51
N SER A 82 -14.78 -1.44 -7.63
CA SER A 82 -15.91 -0.66 -8.15
C SER A 82 -17.12 -1.52 -8.46
N LYS A 83 -16.88 -2.74 -8.98
CA LYS A 83 -17.94 -3.69 -9.30
C LYS A 83 -18.55 -4.34 -8.05
N CYS A 84 -17.70 -4.78 -7.12
CA CYS A 84 -18.13 -5.53 -5.95
C CYS A 84 -18.59 -4.64 -4.79
N PHE A 85 -18.07 -3.42 -4.71
CA PHE A 85 -18.33 -2.49 -3.60
C PHE A 85 -18.58 -1.07 -4.12
N PRO A 86 -19.60 -0.87 -4.95
CA PRO A 86 -19.81 0.43 -5.62
C PRO A 86 -20.06 1.60 -4.66
N ASP A 87 -20.53 1.32 -3.45
CA ASP A 87 -20.80 2.36 -2.45
C ASP A 87 -19.53 3.11 -2.00
N TYR A 88 -18.36 2.56 -2.28
CA TYR A 88 -17.08 3.15 -1.87
C TYR A 88 -16.31 3.79 -3.03
N ASN A 89 -16.92 3.92 -4.21
CA ASN A 89 -16.25 4.50 -5.39
C ASN A 89 -15.77 5.93 -5.16
N HIS A 90 -16.44 6.70 -4.32
CA HIS A 90 -16.11 8.10 -4.07
C HIS A 90 -14.76 8.29 -3.36
N LYS A 91 -14.20 7.22 -2.76
CA LYS A 91 -12.90 7.28 -2.10
C LYS A 91 -11.88 6.32 -2.72
N LEU A 92 -12.18 5.76 -3.89
CA LEU A 92 -11.35 4.80 -4.60
C LEU A 92 -10.51 5.50 -5.66
N ASN A 93 -9.19 5.28 -5.62
CA ASN A 93 -8.24 5.83 -6.59
C ASN A 93 -7.09 4.87 -6.82
N LEU A 94 -6.43 4.99 -7.98
CA LEU A 94 -5.10 4.40 -8.15
C LEU A 94 -4.13 5.16 -7.26
N LEU A 95 -3.22 4.44 -6.60
CA LEU A 95 -2.19 5.08 -5.76
C LEU A 95 -1.38 6.11 -6.55
N THR A 96 -1.00 5.78 -7.79
CA THR A 96 -0.26 6.69 -8.65
C THR A 96 -1.05 7.97 -8.92
N GLU A 97 -2.30 7.84 -9.34
CA GLU A 97 -3.15 8.99 -9.65
C GLU A 97 -3.42 9.86 -8.43
N PHE A 98 -3.54 9.23 -7.26
CA PHE A 98 -3.79 9.95 -6.00
C PHE A 98 -2.70 10.98 -5.70
N VAL A 99 -1.46 10.70 -6.10
CA VAL A 99 -0.33 11.61 -5.88
C VAL A 99 0.09 12.36 -7.14
N GLY A 100 -0.74 12.34 -8.19
CA GLY A 100 -0.49 13.10 -9.41
C GLY A 100 0.48 12.45 -10.38
N GLU A 101 0.71 11.15 -10.25
CA GLU A 101 1.55 10.39 -11.17
C GLU A 101 0.68 9.62 -12.16
N ALA A 102 1.29 9.12 -13.23
CA ALA A 102 0.61 8.31 -14.25
C ALA A 102 1.01 6.84 -14.13
N GLY A 103 0.17 5.97 -14.65
CA GLY A 103 0.48 4.54 -14.79
C GLY A 103 -0.01 3.71 -13.62
N GLU A 104 0.42 2.46 -13.62
CA GLU A 104 0.05 1.46 -12.64
C GLU A 104 1.29 0.91 -11.94
N ILE A 105 1.10 0.27 -10.81
CA ILE A 105 2.15 -0.43 -10.09
C ILE A 105 1.94 -1.93 -10.30
N ASN A 106 2.89 -2.58 -10.97
CA ASN A 106 2.83 -4.01 -11.22
C ASN A 106 3.25 -4.80 -9.98
N ASP A 107 2.54 -5.89 -9.72
CA ASP A 107 2.91 -6.81 -8.64
C ASP A 107 4.20 -7.52 -9.04
N PRO A 108 5.28 -7.44 -8.23
CA PRO A 108 6.54 -8.08 -8.57
C PRO A 108 6.57 -9.59 -8.30
N ILE A 109 5.46 -10.19 -7.94
CA ILE A 109 5.38 -11.62 -7.61
C ILE A 109 5.93 -12.46 -8.75
N GLY A 110 6.79 -13.44 -8.43
CA GLY A 110 7.45 -14.26 -9.44
C GLY A 110 8.65 -13.62 -10.11
N CYS A 111 8.97 -12.36 -9.79
CA CYS A 111 10.12 -11.66 -10.32
C CYS A 111 11.35 -11.82 -9.42
N ASP A 112 12.49 -11.31 -9.89
CA ASP A 112 13.74 -11.36 -9.12
C ASP A 112 13.76 -10.29 -8.02
N ILE A 113 14.77 -10.41 -7.15
CA ILE A 113 14.92 -9.49 -6.00
C ILE A 113 15.16 -8.04 -6.45
N ALA A 114 15.82 -7.83 -7.59
CA ALA A 114 16.05 -6.49 -8.13
C ALA A 114 14.73 -5.81 -8.51
N THR A 115 13.78 -6.55 -9.05
CA THR A 115 12.45 -6.04 -9.39
C THR A 115 11.67 -5.69 -8.13
N TYR A 116 11.75 -6.51 -7.08
CA TYR A 116 11.16 -6.19 -5.78
C TYR A 116 11.75 -4.92 -5.18
N ARG A 117 13.05 -4.74 -5.30
CA ARG A 117 13.73 -3.53 -4.81
C ARG A 117 13.25 -2.27 -5.52
N LYS A 118 13.12 -2.35 -6.85
CA LYS A 118 12.58 -1.24 -7.65
C LYS A 118 11.15 -0.91 -7.27
N CYS A 119 10.33 -1.93 -7.06
CA CYS A 119 8.94 -1.75 -6.63
C CYS A 119 8.89 -1.07 -5.26
N ARG A 120 9.68 -1.55 -4.30
CA ARG A 120 9.79 -0.94 -2.97
C ARG A 120 10.18 0.54 -3.06
N ASP A 121 11.20 0.86 -3.85
CA ASP A 121 11.71 2.22 -3.96
C ASP A 121 10.67 3.15 -4.60
N TYR A 122 9.93 2.66 -5.58
CA TYR A 122 8.86 3.43 -6.20
C TYR A 122 7.69 3.65 -5.22
N LEU A 123 7.30 2.64 -4.48
CA LEU A 123 6.28 2.77 -3.45
C LEU A 123 6.69 3.78 -2.38
N GLU A 124 7.96 3.75 -1.96
CA GLU A 124 8.49 4.74 -1.02
C GLU A 124 8.36 6.16 -1.54
N TYR A 125 8.72 6.37 -2.81
CA TYR A 125 8.58 7.66 -3.48
C TYR A 125 7.12 8.17 -3.45
N LEU A 126 6.17 7.28 -3.77
CA LEU A 126 4.74 7.63 -3.76
C LEU A 126 4.23 7.93 -2.34
N ILE A 127 4.67 7.15 -1.37
CA ILE A 127 4.29 7.33 0.04
C ILE A 127 4.79 8.67 0.57
N ILE A 128 6.02 9.04 0.24
CA ILE A 128 6.56 10.33 0.64
C ILE A 128 5.71 11.46 0.06
N LYS A 129 5.24 11.34 -1.16
CA LYS A 129 4.34 12.32 -1.77
C LYS A 129 3.02 12.43 -1.00
N ILE A 130 2.46 11.32 -0.54
CA ILE A 130 1.23 11.34 0.28
C ILE A 130 1.47 12.15 1.55
N PHE A 131 2.56 11.88 2.27
CA PHE A 131 2.85 12.58 3.51
C PHE A 131 3.10 14.07 3.31
N LYS A 132 3.76 14.45 2.22
CA LYS A 132 3.97 15.85 1.89
C LYS A 132 2.68 16.58 1.61
N GLU A 133 1.74 15.93 0.92
CA GLU A 133 0.44 16.51 0.57
C GLU A 133 -0.43 16.72 1.81
N TYR A 134 -0.36 15.81 2.77
CA TYR A 134 -1.11 15.88 4.02
C TYR A 134 -0.32 16.54 5.15
N SER A 135 0.81 17.15 4.85
CA SER A 135 1.56 17.93 5.83
C SER A 135 0.82 19.23 6.15
N PRO A 136 0.65 19.59 7.42
CA PRO A 136 0.15 20.90 7.76
C PRO A 136 1.17 21.92 7.25
N GLY A 137 0.70 22.80 6.43
CA GLY A 137 1.37 23.78 5.59
C GLY A 137 2.58 24.46 6.10
#